data_204cdffd8159a275b7fc2687d0ec2834
#
_entry.id   204cdffd8159a275b7fc2687d0ec2834
#
_cell.length_a   1.000
_cell.length_b   1.000
_cell.length_c   1.000
_cell.angle_alpha   90.00
_cell.angle_beta   90.00
_cell.angle_gamma   90.00
#
_symmetry.space_group_name_H-M   'P 1'
#
loop_
_entity.id
_entity.type
_entity.pdbx_description
1 polymer ?
#
loop_
_entity_poly.entity_id
_entity_poly.type
_entity_poly.pdbx_seq_one_letter_code
_entity_poly.pdbx_strand_id
1 'polypeptide(L)'
;MGNTVRTVGPPAAPNDRGFPPTVWHQIDWRTAERSVQSLRLRIFRATQEQRGKQVRNLTKLLLRSYANMVVSVRRVTQVNRGKHTPGSDGELATTPDERATLVDNLRHYHPWKATPVRRVYIPKANGKQRPLGIPTLRDRVIQMVVKNALEPRFEATFEAQSSGFRPGRGCQDAIEEVYVALNNGAVGQHQYILEADIHGAFDHISQDFILRRIGPMPGRALIKQWLKAGYWEQGTLHHTTEGTPQGGVISPLLANIALDGLPKRLGKGYRVARYADDIVVMAKSLDAIEHASAVVIAFLDERGLALNQDKTRIVHRTEGFDFLGFHVQMRGQKLLITPQQQKVHTLLHEVRAWLKTHQAVSAEVVIRHLNPLLRGWAMYYRHVVSKETFQKVDSHIWRALWHWAKRRHPKKPKRWIYRRYFESGKYGATFYAENQDRRGKKIRLRLDRIPAIPIVRHIKVKGNASPDDPSLQAYWRTRRLTLGRHRLAKGSTLYGIAEAQRWQCPDCGQALFDGQEVHLHHLIPVHTGGSDTRENLQWLHAACHRQRHRQGVTTSQSA
;
A
#
# COMPACT_ATOMS: atom_id res chain seq x y z
N MET A 1 4.24 -6.55 -31.04
CA MET A 1 3.51 -7.84 -30.98
C MET A 1 2.46 -7.71 -29.89
N GLY A 2 1.17 -7.70 -30.28
CA GLY A 2 0.05 -7.52 -29.38
C GLY A 2 -0.04 -8.70 -28.39
N ASN A 3 0.06 -8.41 -27.09
CA ASN A 3 -0.20 -9.40 -26.05
C ASN A 3 -1.70 -9.73 -26.05
N THR A 4 -2.07 -10.83 -26.68
CA THR A 4 -3.42 -11.40 -26.54
C THR A 4 -3.61 -11.80 -25.08
N VAL A 5 -4.50 -11.09 -24.38
CA VAL A 5 -4.94 -11.45 -23.03
C VAL A 5 -5.71 -12.76 -23.12
N ARG A 6 -5.26 -13.80 -22.41
CA ARG A 6 -6.00 -15.07 -22.30
C ARG A 6 -6.86 -15.04 -21.05
N THR A 7 -8.12 -15.44 -21.19
CA THR A 7 -9.02 -15.70 -20.06
C THR A 7 -8.71 -17.06 -19.44
N VAL A 8 -9.05 -17.24 -18.17
CA VAL A 8 -8.92 -18.54 -17.50
C VAL A 8 -9.77 -19.56 -18.27
N GLY A 9 -9.15 -20.64 -18.74
CA GLY A 9 -9.81 -21.68 -19.54
C GLY A 9 -11.01 -22.34 -18.84
N PRO A 10 -11.83 -23.12 -19.59
CA PRO A 10 -13.04 -23.74 -19.06
C PRO A 10 -12.77 -24.55 -17.79
N PRO A 11 -13.80 -24.74 -16.92
CA PRO A 11 -13.66 -25.50 -15.70
C PRO A 11 -13.19 -26.93 -16.02
N ALA A 12 -12.22 -27.41 -15.26
CA ALA A 12 -11.87 -28.83 -15.29
C ALA A 12 -13.10 -29.67 -14.94
N ALA A 13 -13.22 -30.86 -15.53
CA ALA A 13 -14.30 -31.79 -15.27
C ALA A 13 -14.55 -32.01 -13.76
N PRO A 14 -15.78 -32.38 -13.35
CA PRO A 14 -16.13 -32.50 -11.95
C PRO A 14 -15.17 -33.43 -11.22
N ASN A 15 -14.79 -33.01 -10.05
CA ASN A 15 -13.77 -33.51 -9.15
C ASN A 15 -13.95 -34.95 -8.68
N ASP A 16 -12.88 -35.74 -8.72
CA ASP A 16 -12.78 -37.05 -8.02
C ASP A 16 -12.95 -36.99 -6.49
N ARG A 17 -13.06 -35.81 -5.88
CA ARG A 17 -13.19 -35.60 -4.43
C ARG A 17 -14.51 -35.01 -3.96
N GLY A 18 -15.52 -34.88 -4.81
CA GLY A 18 -16.90 -34.55 -4.41
C GLY A 18 -17.14 -33.14 -3.85
N PHE A 19 -16.23 -32.17 -4.04
CA PHE A 19 -16.51 -30.79 -3.63
C PHE A 19 -17.39 -30.07 -4.66
N PRO A 20 -18.44 -29.36 -4.23
CA PRO A 20 -19.25 -28.59 -5.15
C PRO A 20 -18.43 -27.47 -5.82
N PRO A 21 -18.75 -27.10 -7.07
CA PRO A 21 -18.08 -26.02 -7.76
C PRO A 21 -18.24 -24.70 -7.00
N THR A 22 -17.22 -23.86 -7.07
CA THR A 22 -17.26 -22.55 -6.42
C THR A 22 -18.22 -21.63 -7.14
N VAL A 23 -19.19 -21.05 -6.44
CA VAL A 23 -20.08 -20.01 -6.94
C VAL A 23 -19.64 -18.68 -6.33
N TRP A 24 -18.90 -17.86 -7.11
CA TRP A 24 -18.20 -16.67 -6.62
C TRP A 24 -19.09 -15.66 -5.89
N HIS A 25 -20.31 -15.44 -6.38
CA HIS A 25 -21.24 -14.47 -5.80
C HIS A 25 -21.94 -14.99 -4.52
N GLN A 26 -21.92 -16.30 -4.24
CA GLN A 26 -22.47 -16.90 -3.03
C GLN A 26 -21.46 -17.00 -1.88
N ILE A 27 -20.18 -16.63 -2.11
CA ILE A 27 -19.15 -16.69 -1.07
C ILE A 27 -19.49 -15.70 0.06
N ASP A 28 -19.65 -16.22 1.28
CA ASP A 28 -19.70 -15.41 2.51
C ASP A 28 -18.30 -14.89 2.86
N TRP A 29 -17.99 -13.69 2.38
CA TRP A 29 -16.71 -13.05 2.62
C TRP A 29 -16.43 -12.77 4.08
N ARG A 30 -17.46 -12.50 4.88
CA ARG A 30 -17.31 -12.23 6.30
C ARG A 30 -16.84 -13.48 7.05
N THR A 31 -17.39 -14.63 6.72
CA THR A 31 -16.98 -15.92 7.29
C THR A 31 -15.61 -16.35 6.78
N ALA A 32 -15.32 -16.17 5.47
CA ALA A 32 -14.01 -16.49 4.91
C ALA A 32 -12.88 -15.65 5.55
N GLU A 33 -13.06 -14.34 5.65
CA GLU A 33 -12.08 -13.44 6.29
C GLU A 33 -11.88 -13.77 7.78
N ARG A 34 -12.97 -14.05 8.52
CA ARG A 34 -12.88 -14.46 9.93
C ARG A 34 -12.13 -15.77 10.11
N SER A 35 -12.35 -16.75 9.23
CA SER A 35 -11.67 -18.06 9.28
C SER A 35 -10.16 -17.89 9.08
N VAL A 36 -9.74 -17.10 8.09
CA VAL A 36 -8.34 -16.76 7.84
C VAL A 36 -7.74 -16.03 9.04
N GLN A 37 -8.44 -15.00 9.55
CA GLN A 37 -7.97 -14.21 10.69
C GLN A 37 -7.82 -15.07 11.95
N SER A 38 -8.76 -15.96 12.24
CA SER A 38 -8.70 -16.89 13.39
C SER A 38 -7.46 -17.76 13.36
N LEU A 39 -7.11 -18.34 12.20
CA LEU A 39 -5.91 -19.15 12.06
C LEU A 39 -4.63 -18.32 12.18
N ARG A 40 -4.60 -17.11 11.62
CA ARG A 40 -3.48 -16.16 11.75
C ARG A 40 -3.21 -15.81 13.22
N LEU A 41 -4.24 -15.47 14.00
CA LEU A 41 -4.14 -15.19 15.44
C LEU A 41 -3.58 -16.39 16.22
N ARG A 42 -4.01 -17.60 15.89
CA ARG A 42 -3.53 -18.83 16.53
C ARG A 42 -2.06 -19.12 16.17
N ILE A 43 -1.65 -18.92 14.92
CA ILE A 43 -0.24 -19.05 14.49
C ILE A 43 0.64 -18.05 15.25
N PHE A 44 0.21 -16.80 15.33
CA PHE A 44 0.93 -15.74 16.04
C PHE A 44 1.13 -16.11 17.52
N ARG A 45 0.05 -16.46 18.24
CA ARG A 45 0.10 -16.90 19.65
C ARG A 45 1.01 -18.09 19.85
N ALA A 46 0.84 -19.15 19.04
CA ALA A 46 1.68 -20.34 19.14
C ALA A 46 3.17 -20.03 18.89
N THR A 47 3.47 -19.01 18.09
CA THR A 47 4.85 -18.55 17.87
C THR A 47 5.41 -17.83 19.10
N GLN A 48 4.63 -16.94 19.72
CA GLN A 48 5.03 -16.26 20.97
C GLN A 48 5.27 -17.26 22.10
N GLU A 49 4.45 -18.30 22.17
CA GLU A 49 4.55 -19.41 23.15
C GLU A 49 5.61 -20.47 22.76
N GLN A 50 6.38 -20.25 21.69
CA GLN A 50 7.45 -21.13 21.18
C GLN A 50 7.00 -22.57 20.87
N ARG A 51 5.70 -22.78 20.59
CA ARG A 51 5.09 -24.08 20.29
C ARG A 51 5.31 -24.47 18.81
N GLY A 52 6.55 -24.74 18.42
CA GLY A 52 6.94 -24.93 17.01
C GLY A 52 6.16 -26.02 16.25
N LYS A 53 5.79 -27.15 16.90
CA LYS A 53 4.94 -28.19 16.28
C LYS A 53 3.56 -27.64 15.95
N GLN A 54 2.95 -26.88 16.87
CA GLN A 54 1.63 -26.26 16.68
C GLN A 54 1.67 -25.20 15.58
N VAL A 55 2.72 -24.35 15.51
CA VAL A 55 2.93 -23.39 14.44
C VAL A 55 2.93 -24.09 13.07
N ARG A 56 3.70 -25.18 12.92
CA ARG A 56 3.74 -25.94 11.66
C ARG A 56 2.37 -26.51 11.28
N ASN A 57 1.65 -27.09 12.24
CA ASN A 57 0.33 -27.69 11.98
C ASN A 57 -0.71 -26.65 11.58
N LEU A 58 -0.77 -25.51 12.28
CA LEU A 58 -1.69 -24.41 11.95
C LEU A 58 -1.33 -23.76 10.60
N THR A 59 -0.04 -23.58 10.30
CA THR A 59 0.42 -23.11 8.99
C THR A 59 -0.02 -24.07 7.88
N LYS A 60 0.14 -25.39 8.07
CA LYS A 60 -0.32 -26.40 7.11
C LYS A 60 -1.84 -26.36 6.91
N LEU A 61 -2.60 -26.17 8.00
CA LEU A 61 -4.06 -26.02 7.94
C LEU A 61 -4.46 -24.79 7.14
N LEU A 62 -3.82 -23.63 7.38
CA LEU A 62 -4.13 -22.40 6.67
C LEU A 62 -3.74 -22.46 5.19
N LEU A 63 -2.64 -23.12 4.83
CA LEU A 63 -2.25 -23.38 3.43
C LEU A 63 -3.30 -24.19 2.66
N ARG A 64 -4.01 -25.10 3.34
CA ARG A 64 -5.04 -25.98 2.75
C ARG A 64 -6.45 -25.39 2.84
N SER A 65 -6.61 -24.27 3.51
CA SER A 65 -7.91 -23.67 3.79
C SER A 65 -8.56 -23.13 2.52
N TYR A 66 -9.79 -23.56 2.24
CA TYR A 66 -10.63 -22.97 1.19
C TYR A 66 -10.84 -21.47 1.40
N ALA A 67 -11.10 -21.05 2.64
CA ALA A 67 -11.23 -19.64 2.98
C ALA A 67 -9.99 -18.82 2.60
N ASN A 68 -8.78 -19.37 2.85
CA ASN A 68 -7.54 -18.69 2.45
C ASN A 68 -7.38 -18.64 0.92
N MET A 69 -7.80 -19.68 0.21
CA MET A 69 -7.78 -19.69 -1.27
C MET A 69 -8.70 -18.60 -1.84
N VAL A 70 -9.98 -18.55 -1.45
CA VAL A 70 -10.92 -17.56 -2.01
C VAL A 70 -10.52 -16.13 -1.64
N VAL A 71 -10.07 -15.88 -0.41
CA VAL A 71 -9.55 -14.56 0.02
C VAL A 71 -8.33 -14.16 -0.80
N SER A 72 -7.43 -15.10 -1.09
CA SER A 72 -6.23 -14.86 -1.89
C SER A 72 -6.56 -14.55 -3.35
N VAL A 73 -7.47 -15.31 -3.97
CA VAL A 73 -7.98 -15.01 -5.34
C VAL A 73 -8.61 -13.61 -5.36
N ARG A 74 -9.51 -13.30 -4.40
CA ARG A 74 -10.11 -11.97 -4.29
C ARG A 74 -9.06 -10.87 -4.19
N ARG A 75 -8.06 -11.05 -3.34
CA ARG A 75 -6.99 -10.06 -3.13
C ARG A 75 -6.22 -9.79 -4.41
N VAL A 76 -5.82 -10.83 -5.13
CA VAL A 76 -5.02 -10.73 -6.36
C VAL A 76 -5.82 -10.16 -7.52
N THR A 77 -7.08 -10.61 -7.72
CA THR A 77 -7.87 -10.31 -8.92
C THR A 77 -8.80 -9.11 -8.79
N GLN A 78 -9.09 -8.63 -7.57
CA GLN A 78 -10.03 -7.53 -7.36
C GLN A 78 -9.44 -6.35 -6.58
N VAL A 79 -8.54 -6.60 -5.60
CA VAL A 79 -8.08 -5.58 -4.66
C VAL A 79 -6.71 -5.02 -5.04
N ASN A 80 -5.75 -5.86 -5.41
CA ASN A 80 -4.39 -5.44 -5.75
C ASN A 80 -4.39 -4.51 -6.99
N ARG A 81 -3.50 -3.52 -6.98
CA ARG A 81 -3.35 -2.59 -8.12
C ARG A 81 -2.97 -3.29 -9.42
N GLY A 82 -2.17 -4.37 -9.35
CA GLY A 82 -1.77 -5.18 -10.49
C GLY A 82 -2.82 -6.16 -11.02
N LYS A 83 -4.09 -6.06 -10.62
CA LYS A 83 -5.19 -6.96 -11.02
C LYS A 83 -5.45 -7.02 -12.53
N HIS A 84 -5.06 -5.99 -13.27
CA HIS A 84 -5.20 -5.90 -14.73
C HIS A 84 -3.87 -6.12 -15.47
N THR A 85 -2.82 -6.57 -14.77
CA THR A 85 -1.51 -6.81 -15.37
C THR A 85 -1.28 -8.31 -15.50
N PRO A 86 -1.25 -8.87 -16.73
CA PRO A 86 -1.00 -10.29 -16.93
C PRO A 86 0.46 -10.65 -16.65
N GLY A 87 0.70 -11.90 -16.24
CA GLY A 87 2.03 -12.48 -16.09
C GLY A 87 2.64 -12.95 -17.43
N SER A 88 3.56 -13.92 -17.35
CA SER A 88 4.13 -14.60 -18.52
C SER A 88 3.13 -15.51 -19.24
N ASP A 89 2.09 -15.96 -18.53
CA ASP A 89 0.97 -16.76 -19.05
C ASP A 89 -0.06 -15.95 -19.84
N GLY A 90 -0.06 -14.61 -19.72
CA GLY A 90 -1.08 -13.75 -20.30
C GLY A 90 -2.45 -13.85 -19.60
N GLU A 91 -2.60 -14.65 -18.53
CA GLU A 91 -3.88 -14.92 -17.88
C GLU A 91 -4.33 -13.76 -16.97
N LEU A 92 -5.64 -13.49 -17.01
CA LEU A 92 -6.38 -12.63 -16.06
C LEU A 92 -7.68 -13.31 -15.65
N ALA A 93 -8.21 -12.95 -14.47
CA ALA A 93 -9.54 -13.35 -14.01
C ALA A 93 -10.37 -12.09 -13.72
N THR A 94 -11.15 -11.66 -14.70
CA THR A 94 -11.90 -10.38 -14.69
C THR A 94 -13.37 -10.57 -14.33
N THR A 95 -13.93 -11.76 -14.59
CA THR A 95 -15.32 -12.13 -14.30
C THR A 95 -15.44 -12.98 -13.02
N PRO A 96 -16.62 -13.10 -12.42
CA PRO A 96 -16.86 -14.01 -11.30
C PRO A 96 -16.57 -15.48 -11.64
N ASP A 97 -16.97 -15.92 -12.84
CA ASP A 97 -16.85 -17.30 -13.27
C ASP A 97 -15.39 -17.68 -13.49
N GLU A 98 -14.58 -16.79 -14.10
CA GLU A 98 -13.13 -16.97 -14.20
C GLU A 98 -12.46 -17.07 -12.85
N ARG A 99 -12.93 -16.31 -11.83
CA ARG A 99 -12.41 -16.40 -10.46
C ARG A 99 -12.82 -17.69 -9.77
N ALA A 100 -14.07 -18.12 -9.96
CA ALA A 100 -14.56 -19.40 -9.46
C ALA A 100 -13.76 -20.55 -10.04
N THR A 101 -13.60 -20.58 -11.36
CA THR A 101 -12.76 -21.55 -12.07
C THR A 101 -11.32 -21.55 -11.58
N LEU A 102 -10.74 -20.36 -11.34
CA LEU A 102 -9.38 -20.23 -10.79
C LEU A 102 -9.29 -20.84 -9.37
N VAL A 103 -10.30 -20.63 -8.51
CA VAL A 103 -10.36 -21.26 -7.17
C VAL A 103 -10.42 -22.77 -7.32
N ASP A 104 -11.32 -23.30 -8.16
CA ASP A 104 -11.52 -24.74 -8.32
C ASP A 104 -10.28 -25.42 -8.91
N ASN A 105 -9.63 -24.84 -9.91
CA ASN A 105 -8.39 -25.32 -10.48
C ASN A 105 -7.21 -25.33 -9.47
N LEU A 106 -7.18 -24.41 -8.51
CA LEU A 106 -6.12 -24.31 -7.50
C LEU A 106 -6.42 -25.12 -6.22
N ARG A 107 -7.68 -25.54 -5.98
CA ARG A 107 -8.08 -26.44 -4.87
C ARG A 107 -7.44 -27.81 -4.99
N HIS A 108 -7.23 -28.26 -6.24
CA HIS A 108 -6.68 -29.58 -6.49
C HIS A 108 -5.18 -29.53 -6.33
N TYR A 109 -4.67 -30.39 -5.45
CA TYR A 109 -3.25 -30.55 -5.29
C TYR A 109 -2.69 -31.24 -6.55
N HIS A 110 -2.08 -30.42 -7.41
CA HIS A 110 -1.11 -30.91 -8.38
C HIS A 110 0.29 -30.54 -7.88
N PRO A 111 1.33 -31.34 -8.17
CA PRO A 111 2.70 -30.92 -7.90
C PRO A 111 2.94 -29.55 -8.52
N TRP A 112 2.99 -28.49 -7.68
CA TRP A 112 3.10 -27.13 -8.17
C TRP A 112 4.52 -26.88 -8.69
N LYS A 113 4.63 -26.47 -9.93
CA LYS A 113 5.88 -26.01 -10.54
C LYS A 113 5.79 -24.51 -10.77
N ALA A 114 6.67 -23.75 -10.09
CA ALA A 114 6.74 -22.30 -10.27
C ALA A 114 7.14 -21.94 -11.70
N THR A 115 6.53 -20.90 -12.23
CA THR A 115 6.78 -20.43 -13.57
C THR A 115 7.72 -19.22 -13.54
N PRO A 116 8.67 -19.07 -14.50
CA PRO A 116 9.50 -17.87 -14.61
C PRO A 116 8.66 -16.61 -14.73
N VAL A 117 9.09 -15.53 -14.08
CA VAL A 117 8.36 -14.26 -14.10
C VAL A 117 8.61 -13.51 -15.40
N ARG A 118 7.66 -12.69 -15.85
CA ARG A 118 7.85 -11.78 -16.98
C ARG A 118 8.59 -10.53 -16.52
N ARG A 119 9.78 -10.25 -17.07
CA ARG A 119 10.56 -9.04 -16.81
C ARG A 119 9.95 -7.85 -17.56
N VAL A 120 9.74 -6.75 -16.83
CA VAL A 120 9.35 -5.45 -17.39
C VAL A 120 10.15 -4.35 -16.70
N TYR A 121 10.37 -3.23 -17.39
CA TYR A 121 11.13 -2.12 -16.84
C TYR A 121 10.24 -0.91 -16.60
N ILE A 122 10.36 -0.30 -15.42
CA ILE A 122 9.66 0.94 -15.07
C ILE A 122 10.70 2.06 -14.91
N PRO A 123 10.53 3.23 -15.58
CA PRO A 123 11.47 4.33 -15.45
C PRO A 123 11.48 4.89 -14.02
N LYS A 124 12.68 5.12 -13.48
CA LYS A 124 12.89 5.85 -12.22
C LYS A 124 12.98 7.35 -12.51
N ALA A 125 12.75 8.18 -11.48
CA ALA A 125 12.86 9.64 -11.58
C ALA A 125 14.24 10.15 -12.03
N ASN A 126 15.29 9.35 -11.85
CA ASN A 126 16.67 9.64 -12.25
C ASN A 126 17.02 9.10 -13.66
N GLY A 127 16.04 8.72 -14.46
CA GLY A 127 16.23 8.16 -15.80
C GLY A 127 16.68 6.69 -15.86
N LYS A 128 17.11 6.09 -14.74
CA LYS A 128 17.42 4.65 -14.68
C LYS A 128 16.15 3.81 -14.73
N GLN A 129 16.28 2.58 -15.17
CA GLN A 129 15.19 1.61 -15.23
C GLN A 129 15.13 0.77 -13.94
N ARG A 130 13.90 0.45 -13.48
CA ARG A 130 13.67 -0.52 -12.39
C ARG A 130 13.14 -1.81 -13.00
N PRO A 131 13.86 -2.93 -12.90
CA PRO A 131 13.35 -4.21 -13.34
C PRO A 131 12.24 -4.69 -12.40
N LEU A 132 11.10 -5.13 -12.97
CA LEU A 132 10.03 -5.80 -12.25
C LEU A 132 9.82 -7.19 -12.83
N GLY A 133 9.67 -8.19 -11.96
CA GLY A 133 9.26 -9.54 -12.36
C GLY A 133 7.78 -9.75 -12.06
N ILE A 134 6.97 -9.93 -13.09
CA ILE A 134 5.53 -10.16 -12.95
C ILE A 134 5.25 -11.66 -12.99
N PRO A 135 4.88 -12.31 -11.86
CA PRO A 135 4.53 -13.72 -11.84
C PRO A 135 3.22 -13.99 -12.58
N THR A 136 2.98 -15.25 -12.97
CA THR A 136 1.70 -15.71 -13.50
C THR A 136 0.55 -15.43 -12.53
N LEU A 137 -0.68 -15.39 -13.02
CA LEU A 137 -1.85 -15.21 -12.18
C LEU A 137 -1.93 -16.28 -11.09
N ARG A 138 -1.67 -17.52 -11.44
CA ARG A 138 -1.68 -18.68 -10.52
C ARG A 138 -0.61 -18.56 -9.46
N ASP A 139 0.64 -18.23 -9.83
CA ASP A 139 1.72 -18.01 -8.86
C ASP A 139 1.40 -16.88 -7.89
N ARG A 140 0.83 -15.75 -8.36
CA ARG A 140 0.42 -14.64 -7.48
C ARG A 140 -0.60 -15.08 -6.42
N VAL A 141 -1.56 -15.93 -6.80
CA VAL A 141 -2.57 -16.45 -5.87
C VAL A 141 -1.93 -17.37 -4.84
N ILE A 142 -1.11 -18.33 -5.28
CA ILE A 142 -0.44 -19.27 -4.36
C ILE A 142 0.58 -18.55 -3.47
N GLN A 143 1.31 -17.56 -3.99
CA GLN A 143 2.16 -16.67 -3.18
C GLN A 143 1.35 -15.95 -2.09
N MET A 144 0.12 -15.51 -2.39
CA MET A 144 -0.74 -14.88 -1.39
C MET A 144 -1.22 -15.87 -0.33
N VAL A 145 -1.57 -17.10 -0.74
CA VAL A 145 -1.94 -18.20 0.18
C VAL A 145 -0.78 -18.50 1.15
N VAL A 146 0.44 -18.63 0.62
CA VAL A 146 1.65 -18.91 1.42
C VAL A 146 1.99 -17.71 2.31
N LYS A 147 1.91 -16.49 1.79
CA LYS A 147 2.13 -15.26 2.58
C LYS A 147 1.19 -15.21 3.77
N ASN A 148 -0.12 -15.39 3.57
CA ASN A 148 -1.11 -15.38 4.66
C ASN A 148 -0.78 -16.39 5.77
N ALA A 149 -0.21 -17.53 5.42
CA ALA A 149 0.11 -18.59 6.35
C ALA A 149 1.45 -18.39 7.09
N LEU A 150 2.43 -17.72 6.47
CA LEU A 150 3.76 -17.52 7.05
C LEU A 150 3.89 -16.20 7.80
N GLU A 151 3.26 -15.13 7.32
CA GLU A 151 3.40 -13.77 7.84
C GLU A 151 3.15 -13.68 9.36
N PRO A 152 2.11 -14.33 9.97
CA PRO A 152 1.85 -14.22 11.41
C PRO A 152 3.00 -14.73 12.29
N ARG A 153 3.72 -15.77 11.83
CA ARG A 153 4.90 -16.29 12.52
C ARG A 153 6.01 -15.23 12.59
N PHE A 154 6.29 -14.58 11.47
CA PHE A 154 7.36 -13.60 11.42
C PHE A 154 6.95 -12.29 12.09
N GLU A 155 5.69 -11.87 11.96
CA GLU A 155 5.16 -10.71 12.69
C GLU A 155 5.27 -10.85 14.21
N ALA A 156 5.23 -12.06 14.75
CA ALA A 156 5.43 -12.32 16.18
C ALA A 156 6.89 -12.11 16.64
N THR A 157 7.86 -12.06 15.71
CA THR A 157 9.30 -11.98 16.01
C THR A 157 9.97 -10.72 15.44
N PHE A 158 9.38 -10.04 14.45
CA PHE A 158 9.94 -8.84 13.84
C PHE A 158 10.11 -7.70 14.82
N GLU A 159 11.21 -7.00 14.70
CA GLU A 159 11.51 -5.80 15.50
C GLU A 159 10.53 -4.64 15.25
N ALA A 160 10.34 -3.80 16.29
CA ALA A 160 9.42 -2.65 16.25
C ALA A 160 9.85 -1.56 15.25
N GLN A 161 11.15 -1.45 14.99
CA GLN A 161 11.79 -0.40 14.20
C GLN A 161 11.65 -0.61 12.67
N SER A 162 11.16 -1.78 12.26
CA SER A 162 10.87 -2.09 10.86
C SER A 162 9.40 -1.82 10.54
N SER A 163 9.13 -0.98 9.56
CA SER A 163 7.76 -0.54 9.23
C SER A 163 7.33 -0.86 7.80
N GLY A 164 8.26 -1.03 6.85
CA GLY A 164 7.94 -1.30 5.45
C GLY A 164 7.29 -2.66 5.21
N PHE A 165 6.26 -2.70 4.37
CA PHE A 165 5.54 -3.92 3.95
C PHE A 165 4.87 -4.74 5.06
N ARG A 166 4.81 -4.22 6.28
CA ARG A 166 4.22 -4.90 7.45
C ARG A 166 2.76 -4.50 7.68
N PRO A 167 1.90 -5.41 8.15
CA PRO A 167 0.51 -5.12 8.44
C PRO A 167 0.34 -4.00 9.49
N GLY A 168 -0.50 -3.02 9.16
CA GLY A 168 -0.85 -1.92 10.07
C GLY A 168 0.23 -0.87 10.30
N ARG A 169 1.41 -0.98 9.66
CA ARG A 169 2.52 -0.03 9.71
C ARG A 169 2.67 0.71 8.39
N GLY A 170 3.27 1.91 8.45
CA GLY A 170 3.50 2.77 7.29
C GLY A 170 4.79 3.57 7.41
N CYS A 171 5.09 4.36 6.37
CA CYS A 171 6.25 5.26 6.38
C CYS A 171 6.19 6.29 7.52
N GLN A 172 4.99 6.67 7.95
CA GLN A 172 4.79 7.58 9.07
C GLN A 172 5.32 7.00 10.39
N ASP A 173 5.25 5.67 10.59
CA ASP A 173 5.81 5.03 11.78
C ASP A 173 7.34 5.11 11.79
N ALA A 174 7.99 4.97 10.62
CA ALA A 174 9.45 5.14 10.49
C ALA A 174 9.88 6.59 10.71
N ILE A 175 9.13 7.56 10.19
CA ILE A 175 9.39 9.00 10.42
C ILE A 175 9.21 9.37 11.88
N GLU A 176 8.25 8.78 12.58
CA GLU A 176 8.03 9.01 14.02
C GLU A 176 9.15 8.36 14.86
N GLU A 177 9.74 7.24 14.41
CA GLU A 177 10.95 6.66 15.04
C GLU A 177 12.13 7.63 14.95
N VAL A 178 12.33 8.23 13.77
CA VAL A 178 13.36 9.25 13.55
C VAL A 178 13.10 10.48 14.44
N TYR A 179 11.86 10.95 14.51
CA TYR A 179 11.49 12.09 15.37
C TYR A 179 11.82 11.83 16.83
N VAL A 180 11.42 10.67 17.37
CA VAL A 180 11.67 10.30 18.78
C VAL A 180 13.18 10.18 19.08
N ALA A 181 13.98 9.71 18.11
CA ALA A 181 15.41 9.53 18.30
C ALA A 181 16.21 10.84 18.28
N LEU A 182 15.82 11.81 17.42
CA LEU A 182 16.59 13.03 17.17
C LEU A 182 16.07 14.27 17.90
N ASN A 183 14.83 14.25 18.41
CA ASN A 183 14.26 15.37 19.14
C ASN A 183 14.93 15.55 20.51
N ASN A 184 15.02 16.80 21.00
CA ASN A 184 15.67 17.16 22.29
C ASN A 184 14.93 16.70 23.56
N GLY A 185 14.08 15.68 23.49
CA GLY A 185 13.44 15.07 24.65
C GLY A 185 14.38 14.12 25.42
N ALA A 186 13.91 13.58 26.55
CA ALA A 186 14.70 12.68 27.40
C ALA A 186 15.30 11.44 26.69
N VAL A 187 14.72 11.02 25.57
CA VAL A 187 15.16 9.89 24.75
C VAL A 187 15.97 10.34 23.52
N GLY A 188 15.79 11.58 23.05
CA GLY A 188 16.30 12.11 21.80
C GLY A 188 17.68 12.73 21.88
N GLN A 189 18.71 11.95 22.27
CA GLN A 189 20.09 12.45 22.39
C GLN A 189 20.99 12.06 21.21
N HIS A 190 20.41 11.50 20.13
CA HIS A 190 21.18 11.10 18.97
C HIS A 190 21.48 12.31 18.08
N GLN A 191 22.72 12.40 17.61
CA GLN A 191 23.21 13.56 16.85
C GLN A 191 23.70 13.18 15.46
N TYR A 192 24.27 11.99 15.31
CA TYR A 192 24.83 11.50 14.06
C TYR A 192 23.93 10.46 13.42
N ILE A 193 23.79 10.53 12.13
CA ILE A 193 22.90 9.73 11.32
C ILE A 193 23.68 9.05 10.20
N LEU A 194 23.53 7.73 10.07
CA LEU A 194 23.93 6.98 8.90
C LEU A 194 22.68 6.77 8.02
N GLU A 195 22.66 7.41 6.84
CA GLU A 195 21.73 7.07 5.77
C GLU A 195 22.32 5.87 5.01
N ALA A 196 21.68 4.72 5.10
CA ALA A 196 22.16 3.49 4.48
C ALA A 196 21.21 3.07 3.33
N ASP A 197 21.65 3.24 2.09
CA ASP A 197 20.96 2.79 0.87
C ASP A 197 21.52 1.45 0.44
N ILE A 198 20.68 0.41 0.35
CA ILE A 198 21.11 -0.92 -0.06
C ILE A 198 21.13 -1.00 -1.59
N HIS A 199 22.25 -1.43 -2.17
CA HIS A 199 22.38 -1.63 -3.60
C HIS A 199 21.50 -2.80 -4.05
N GLY A 200 20.47 -2.55 -4.87
CA GLY A 200 19.66 -3.59 -5.50
C GLY A 200 19.11 -4.66 -4.55
N ALA A 201 18.59 -4.28 -3.36
CA ALA A 201 18.22 -5.21 -2.30
C ALA A 201 17.39 -6.42 -2.77
N PHE A 202 16.39 -6.21 -3.63
CA PHE A 202 15.57 -7.30 -4.15
C PHE A 202 16.30 -8.18 -5.17
N ASP A 203 17.31 -7.64 -5.85
CA ASP A 203 18.02 -8.32 -6.93
C ASP A 203 19.18 -9.18 -6.42
N HIS A 204 19.78 -8.84 -5.24
CA HIS A 204 21.01 -9.47 -4.74
C HIS A 204 20.84 -10.27 -3.44
N ILE A 205 19.69 -10.16 -2.76
CA ILE A 205 19.48 -10.84 -1.48
C ILE A 205 19.72 -12.36 -1.59
N SER A 206 20.52 -12.93 -0.70
CA SER A 206 20.86 -14.36 -0.71
C SER A 206 19.62 -15.24 -0.54
N GLN A 207 19.32 -16.06 -1.55
CA GLN A 207 18.22 -17.04 -1.52
C GLN A 207 18.42 -18.08 -0.40
N ASP A 208 19.64 -18.53 -0.21
CA ASP A 208 19.95 -19.51 0.84
C ASP A 208 19.80 -18.91 2.23
N PHE A 209 20.15 -17.63 2.42
CA PHE A 209 19.90 -16.93 3.67
C PHE A 209 18.39 -16.85 3.97
N ILE A 210 17.57 -16.45 3.00
CA ILE A 210 16.10 -16.45 3.13
C ILE A 210 15.59 -17.84 3.55
N LEU A 211 16.02 -18.88 2.85
CA LEU A 211 15.57 -20.27 3.11
C LEU A 211 16.03 -20.79 4.46
N ARG A 212 17.24 -20.42 4.93
CA ARG A 212 17.71 -20.75 6.30
C ARG A 212 16.83 -20.05 7.36
N ARG A 213 16.52 -18.76 7.17
CA ARG A 213 15.66 -17.99 8.09
C ARG A 213 14.24 -18.52 8.17
N ILE A 214 13.66 -18.98 7.07
CA ILE A 214 12.34 -19.62 7.04
C ILE A 214 12.36 -20.94 7.82
N GLY A 215 13.44 -21.71 7.72
CA GLY A 215 13.57 -23.02 8.35
C GLY A 215 12.62 -24.06 7.78
N PRO A 216 12.39 -25.20 8.50
CA PRO A 216 11.58 -26.33 8.03
C PRO A 216 10.07 -26.04 8.18
N MET A 217 9.56 -25.01 7.48
CA MET A 217 8.16 -24.61 7.51
C MET A 217 7.37 -25.12 6.30
N PRO A 218 6.08 -25.45 6.45
CA PRO A 218 5.20 -25.70 5.33
C PRO A 218 5.20 -24.49 4.36
N GLY A 219 5.28 -24.76 3.05
CA GLY A 219 5.40 -23.72 2.01
C GLY A 219 6.84 -23.36 1.62
N ARG A 220 7.86 -23.78 2.38
CA ARG A 220 9.28 -23.51 2.07
C ARG A 220 9.71 -24.04 0.68
N ALA A 221 9.22 -25.22 0.29
CA ALA A 221 9.53 -25.81 -1.01
C ALA A 221 9.01 -24.94 -2.18
N LEU A 222 7.82 -24.38 -2.04
CA LEU A 222 7.25 -23.43 -3.03
C LEU A 222 8.08 -22.15 -3.12
N ILE A 223 8.48 -21.59 -1.96
CA ILE A 223 9.34 -20.39 -1.93
C ILE A 223 10.66 -20.67 -2.64
N LYS A 224 11.30 -21.84 -2.39
CA LYS A 224 12.52 -22.26 -3.09
C LYS A 224 12.33 -22.30 -4.61
N GLN A 225 11.18 -22.81 -5.07
CA GLN A 225 10.87 -22.84 -6.50
C GLN A 225 10.72 -21.44 -7.09
N TRP A 226 9.97 -20.52 -6.43
CA TRP A 226 9.82 -19.14 -6.92
C TRP A 226 11.14 -18.37 -6.95
N LEU A 227 12.01 -18.57 -5.97
CA LEU A 227 13.33 -17.95 -5.95
C LEU A 227 14.21 -18.42 -7.11
N LYS A 228 14.09 -19.68 -7.52
CA LYS A 228 14.88 -20.31 -8.60
C LYS A 228 14.18 -20.34 -9.96
N ALA A 229 12.95 -19.84 -10.08
CA ALA A 229 12.17 -19.94 -11.32
C ALA A 229 12.77 -19.17 -12.50
N GLY A 230 13.56 -18.13 -12.23
CA GLY A 230 14.10 -17.27 -13.28
C GLY A 230 13.11 -16.25 -13.83
N TYR A 231 13.48 -15.62 -14.95
CA TYR A 231 12.62 -14.64 -15.61
C TYR A 231 12.75 -14.69 -17.12
N TRP A 232 11.65 -14.36 -17.80
CA TRP A 232 11.60 -14.16 -19.25
C TRP A 232 11.87 -12.70 -19.58
N GLU A 233 12.85 -12.44 -20.44
CA GLU A 233 13.17 -11.13 -21.01
C GLU A 233 13.39 -11.24 -22.50
N GLN A 234 12.62 -10.50 -23.28
CA GLN A 234 12.71 -10.47 -24.75
C GLN A 234 12.71 -11.86 -25.41
N GLY A 235 11.97 -12.82 -24.84
CA GLY A 235 11.88 -14.19 -25.36
C GLY A 235 12.97 -15.14 -24.85
N THR A 236 13.93 -14.66 -24.06
CA THR A 236 15.01 -15.48 -23.47
C THR A 236 14.73 -15.76 -22.00
N LEU A 237 14.97 -17.01 -21.57
CA LEU A 237 14.90 -17.42 -20.17
C LEU A 237 16.23 -17.16 -19.47
N HIS A 238 16.18 -16.40 -18.40
CA HIS A 238 17.32 -16.13 -17.51
C HIS A 238 17.13 -16.86 -16.17
N HIS A 239 18.13 -17.61 -15.75
CA HIS A 239 18.14 -18.23 -14.43
C HIS A 239 18.53 -17.23 -13.34
N THR A 240 18.03 -17.43 -12.11
CA THR A 240 18.34 -16.61 -10.94
C THR A 240 19.04 -17.45 -9.89
N THR A 241 20.20 -16.99 -9.42
CA THR A 241 20.97 -17.60 -8.32
C THR A 241 20.83 -16.82 -7.02
N GLU A 242 20.46 -15.55 -7.12
CA GLU A 242 20.28 -14.60 -6.03
C GLU A 242 19.00 -13.78 -6.23
N GLY A 243 18.63 -13.01 -5.24
CA GLY A 243 17.49 -12.10 -5.28
C GLY A 243 16.12 -12.78 -5.10
N THR A 244 15.12 -11.92 -5.05
CA THR A 244 13.70 -12.30 -5.09
C THR A 244 12.99 -11.43 -6.12
N PRO A 245 12.07 -11.97 -6.95
CA PRO A 245 11.43 -11.21 -8.02
C PRO A 245 10.76 -9.94 -7.49
N GLN A 246 11.26 -8.75 -7.88
CA GLN A 246 10.62 -7.49 -7.54
C GLN A 246 9.27 -7.38 -8.27
N GLY A 247 8.15 -7.57 -7.53
CA GLY A 247 6.79 -7.64 -8.08
C GLY A 247 6.02 -8.89 -7.67
N GLY A 248 6.70 -9.89 -7.09
CA GLY A 248 6.05 -11.04 -6.46
C GLY A 248 5.26 -10.62 -5.20
N VAL A 249 4.12 -11.26 -4.97
CA VAL A 249 3.23 -10.97 -3.83
C VAL A 249 3.91 -11.29 -2.48
N ILE A 250 4.77 -12.32 -2.45
CA ILE A 250 5.47 -12.76 -1.24
C ILE A 250 6.83 -12.05 -1.05
N SER A 251 7.42 -11.47 -2.10
CA SER A 251 8.77 -10.90 -2.08
C SER A 251 8.99 -9.84 -0.99
N PRO A 252 8.02 -8.94 -0.68
CA PRO A 252 8.16 -8.01 0.44
C PRO A 252 8.31 -8.68 1.81
N LEU A 253 7.61 -9.80 2.04
CA LEU A 253 7.76 -10.58 3.27
C LEU A 253 9.14 -11.24 3.33
N LEU A 254 9.62 -11.81 2.22
CA LEU A 254 10.95 -12.44 2.14
C LEU A 254 12.08 -11.44 2.39
N ALA A 255 11.96 -10.23 1.84
CA ALA A 255 12.90 -9.14 2.11
C ALA A 255 12.90 -8.75 3.60
N ASN A 256 11.75 -8.63 4.24
CA ASN A 256 11.67 -8.37 5.67
C ASN A 256 12.27 -9.50 6.52
N ILE A 257 12.06 -10.78 6.13
CA ILE A 257 12.66 -11.94 6.81
C ILE A 257 14.19 -11.90 6.76
N ALA A 258 14.74 -11.50 5.61
CA ALA A 258 16.18 -11.42 5.45
C ALA A 258 16.80 -10.22 6.19
N LEU A 259 16.13 -9.06 6.17
CA LEU A 259 16.63 -7.82 6.80
C LEU A 259 16.26 -7.69 8.28
N ASP A 260 15.62 -8.70 8.88
CA ASP A 260 15.30 -8.72 10.31
C ASP A 260 16.55 -8.94 11.17
N GLY A 261 16.62 -8.24 12.32
CA GLY A 261 17.65 -8.44 13.35
C GLY A 261 18.71 -7.33 13.43
N LEU A 262 18.70 -6.31 12.59
CA LEU A 262 19.70 -5.23 12.63
C LEU A 262 19.73 -4.46 13.96
N PRO A 263 18.60 -4.03 14.58
CA PRO A 263 18.59 -3.37 15.87
C PRO A 263 19.22 -4.23 16.99
N LYS A 264 18.99 -5.54 16.95
CA LYS A 264 19.59 -6.48 17.90
C LYS A 264 21.11 -6.62 17.69
N ARG A 265 21.58 -6.59 16.44
CA ARG A 265 23.01 -6.68 16.10
C ARG A 265 23.78 -5.44 16.55
N LEU A 266 23.18 -4.25 16.38
CA LEU A 266 23.75 -2.99 16.83
C LEU A 266 23.78 -2.86 18.37
N GLY A 267 22.78 -3.41 19.06
CA GLY A 267 22.70 -3.35 20.52
C GLY A 267 22.14 -2.04 21.08
N LYS A 268 22.37 -1.84 22.39
CA LYS A 268 21.92 -0.64 23.11
C LYS A 268 22.74 0.59 22.73
N GLY A 269 22.09 1.76 22.68
CA GLY A 269 22.79 3.03 22.33
C GLY A 269 22.53 3.50 20.91
N TYR A 270 22.02 2.64 20.04
CA TYR A 270 21.63 2.96 18.68
C TYR A 270 20.12 2.99 18.52
N ARG A 271 19.67 3.83 17.60
CA ARG A 271 18.29 3.81 17.10
C ARG A 271 18.29 3.49 15.61
N VAL A 272 17.34 2.68 15.19
CA VAL A 272 17.18 2.28 13.79
C VAL A 272 15.77 2.64 13.35
N ALA A 273 15.64 3.22 12.17
CA ALA A 273 14.38 3.35 11.46
C ALA A 273 14.52 2.65 10.11
N ARG A 274 13.78 1.56 9.89
CA ARG A 274 13.83 0.81 8.64
C ARG A 274 12.46 0.79 7.94
N TYR A 275 12.46 1.14 6.68
CA TYR A 275 11.28 1.00 5.82
C TYR A 275 11.67 0.22 4.57
N ALA A 276 11.41 -1.09 4.54
CA ALA A 276 11.87 -2.02 3.52
C ALA A 276 13.42 -2.04 3.44
N ASP A 277 13.97 -1.58 2.33
CA ASP A 277 15.40 -1.45 2.02
C ASP A 277 16.00 -0.10 2.46
N ASP A 278 15.18 0.91 2.74
CA ASP A 278 15.64 2.20 3.27
C ASP A 278 15.93 2.10 4.79
N ILE A 279 17.17 2.34 5.20
CA ILE A 279 17.64 2.21 6.58
C ILE A 279 18.26 3.52 7.04
N VAL A 280 17.89 3.96 8.24
CA VAL A 280 18.54 5.05 8.96
C VAL A 280 18.98 4.55 10.33
N VAL A 281 20.26 4.67 10.65
CA VAL A 281 20.82 4.40 11.97
C VAL A 281 21.18 5.73 12.62
N MET A 282 20.91 5.88 13.91
CA MET A 282 21.18 7.11 14.67
C MET A 282 21.99 6.78 15.93
N ALA A 283 23.04 7.58 16.18
CA ALA A 283 23.95 7.42 17.31
C ALA A 283 24.23 8.76 17.99
N LYS A 284 24.83 8.71 19.19
CA LYS A 284 25.14 9.90 20.01
C LYS A 284 26.41 10.61 19.58
N SER A 285 27.42 9.87 19.09
CA SER A 285 28.73 10.38 18.70
C SER A 285 29.14 9.94 17.31
N LEU A 286 30.17 10.58 16.74
CA LEU A 286 30.72 10.23 15.44
C LEU A 286 31.33 8.82 15.47
N ASP A 287 32.15 8.49 16.46
CA ASP A 287 32.75 7.16 16.60
C ASP A 287 31.71 6.05 16.69
N ALA A 288 30.59 6.33 17.40
CA ALA A 288 29.50 5.36 17.51
C ALA A 288 28.80 5.13 16.15
N ILE A 289 28.61 6.17 15.32
CA ILE A 289 27.96 6.00 14.02
C ILE A 289 28.88 5.34 13.00
N GLU A 290 30.19 5.59 13.07
CA GLU A 290 31.21 4.90 12.27
C GLU A 290 31.27 3.41 12.61
N HIS A 291 31.28 3.08 13.91
CA HIS A 291 31.15 1.69 14.36
C HIS A 291 29.83 1.06 13.86
N ALA A 292 28.71 1.77 13.95
CA ALA A 292 27.44 1.29 13.43
C ALA A 292 27.48 1.02 11.92
N SER A 293 28.20 1.86 11.15
CA SER A 293 28.39 1.65 9.71
C SER A 293 29.10 0.33 9.42
N ALA A 294 30.18 0.02 10.14
CA ALA A 294 30.89 -1.25 10.02
C ALA A 294 29.98 -2.45 10.36
N VAL A 295 29.18 -2.34 11.43
CA VAL A 295 28.21 -3.38 11.81
C VAL A 295 27.13 -3.57 10.74
N VAL A 296 26.62 -2.47 10.12
CA VAL A 296 25.63 -2.53 9.03
C VAL A 296 26.23 -3.22 7.81
N ILE A 297 27.48 -2.90 7.43
CA ILE A 297 28.17 -3.54 6.31
C ILE A 297 28.27 -5.05 6.55
N ALA A 298 28.80 -5.47 7.69
CA ALA A 298 28.92 -6.90 8.04
C ALA A 298 27.54 -7.61 8.10
N PHE A 299 26.51 -6.92 8.61
CA PHE A 299 25.13 -7.44 8.64
C PHE A 299 24.58 -7.67 7.24
N LEU A 300 24.85 -6.77 6.30
CA LEU A 300 24.39 -6.88 4.92
C LEU A 300 25.16 -7.95 4.14
N ASP A 301 26.47 -8.04 4.33
CA ASP A 301 27.34 -9.02 3.69
C ASP A 301 26.89 -10.47 3.97
N GLU A 302 26.56 -10.80 5.23
CA GLU A 302 25.98 -12.10 5.61
C GLU A 302 24.72 -12.48 4.79
N ARG A 303 24.07 -11.49 4.16
CA ARG A 303 22.83 -11.59 3.39
C ARG A 303 23.02 -11.48 1.88
N GLY A 304 24.30 -11.39 1.44
CA GLY A 304 24.65 -11.17 0.04
C GLY A 304 24.32 -9.75 -0.44
N LEU A 305 24.28 -8.78 0.47
CA LEU A 305 23.90 -7.40 0.18
C LEU A 305 25.05 -6.44 0.46
N ALA A 306 25.09 -5.34 -0.29
CA ALA A 306 26.08 -4.28 -0.10
C ALA A 306 25.40 -2.90 0.00
N LEU A 307 26.05 -1.96 0.67
CA LEU A 307 25.63 -0.55 0.66
C LEU A 307 25.96 0.10 -0.70
N ASN A 308 25.11 1.00 -1.12
CA ASN A 308 25.38 1.89 -2.24
C ASN A 308 26.27 3.03 -1.76
N GLN A 309 27.56 3.00 -2.13
CA GLN A 309 28.57 3.97 -1.66
C GLN A 309 28.22 5.41 -2.05
N ASP A 310 27.66 5.65 -3.23
CA ASP A 310 27.29 7.00 -3.71
C ASP A 310 26.17 7.65 -2.91
N LYS A 311 25.35 6.86 -2.22
CA LYS A 311 24.18 7.33 -1.51
C LYS A 311 24.25 7.13 0.00
N THR A 312 25.18 6.31 0.47
CA THR A 312 25.39 6.08 1.90
C THR A 312 26.25 7.20 2.46
N ARG A 313 25.77 7.87 3.50
CA ARG A 313 26.50 8.98 4.12
C ARG A 313 26.23 9.07 5.61
N ILE A 314 27.22 9.61 6.32
CA ILE A 314 27.09 10.02 7.72
C ILE A 314 26.90 11.53 7.75
N VAL A 315 25.86 11.99 8.47
CA VAL A 315 25.54 13.42 8.61
C VAL A 315 25.23 13.75 10.06
N HIS A 316 25.48 15.00 10.46
CA HIS A 316 25.02 15.52 11.74
C HIS A 316 23.58 16.05 11.61
N ARG A 317 22.75 15.92 12.67
CA ARG A 317 21.33 16.32 12.66
C ARG A 317 21.07 17.79 12.32
N THR A 318 22.06 18.68 12.46
CA THR A 318 21.97 20.11 12.08
C THR A 318 22.13 20.34 10.57
N GLU A 319 22.88 19.47 9.89
CA GLU A 319 23.02 19.50 8.43
C GLU A 319 21.70 19.09 7.76
N GLY A 320 21.04 18.09 8.35
CA GLY A 320 19.80 17.53 7.86
C GLY A 320 19.99 16.44 6.82
N PHE A 321 18.96 15.63 6.62
CA PHE A 321 18.93 14.52 5.68
C PHE A 321 17.53 14.26 5.14
N ASP A 322 17.47 13.49 4.06
CA ASP A 322 16.23 13.14 3.39
C ASP A 322 15.87 11.66 3.63
N PHE A 323 14.69 11.39 4.16
CA PHE A 323 14.22 10.03 4.41
C PHE A 323 12.74 9.86 4.01
N LEU A 324 12.42 8.88 3.18
CA LEU A 324 11.06 8.56 2.73
C LEU A 324 10.30 9.76 2.13
N GLY A 325 11.02 10.67 1.47
CA GLY A 325 10.45 11.88 0.88
C GLY A 325 10.21 13.02 1.87
N PHE A 326 10.73 12.92 3.07
CA PHE A 326 10.76 13.98 4.07
C PHE A 326 12.18 14.50 4.26
N HIS A 327 12.30 15.80 4.53
CA HIS A 327 13.54 16.43 4.98
C HIS A 327 13.52 16.58 6.49
N VAL A 328 14.53 16.08 7.18
CA VAL A 328 14.69 16.08 8.64
C VAL A 328 15.88 16.93 9.00
N GLN A 329 15.71 17.97 9.81
CA GLN A 329 16.80 18.86 10.22
C GLN A 329 16.54 19.47 11.59
N MET A 330 17.59 19.51 12.43
CA MET A 330 17.58 20.28 13.66
C MET A 330 17.87 21.76 13.36
N ARG A 331 16.95 22.66 13.71
CA ARG A 331 17.14 24.12 13.61
C ARG A 331 17.02 24.75 14.99
N GLY A 332 18.15 25.21 15.52
CA GLY A 332 18.25 25.62 16.92
C GLY A 332 17.86 24.44 17.84
N GLN A 333 16.85 24.63 18.68
CA GLN A 333 16.38 23.63 19.63
C GLN A 333 15.21 22.78 19.09
N LYS A 334 14.78 22.98 17.83
CA LYS A 334 13.59 22.32 17.29
C LYS A 334 13.96 21.39 16.14
N LEU A 335 13.55 20.12 16.22
CA LEU A 335 13.60 19.20 15.10
C LEU A 335 12.44 19.49 14.15
N LEU A 336 12.77 19.85 12.91
CA LEU A 336 11.81 20.09 11.85
C LEU A 336 11.81 18.91 10.88
N ILE A 337 10.62 18.37 10.65
CA ILE A 337 10.38 17.38 9.58
C ILE A 337 9.40 18.02 8.60
N THR A 338 9.83 18.17 7.36
CA THR A 338 9.10 18.87 6.29
C THR A 338 9.02 18.00 5.03
N PRO A 339 8.10 18.28 4.09
CA PRO A 339 8.16 17.65 2.77
C PRO A 339 9.49 17.93 2.07
N GLN A 340 10.13 16.89 1.52
CA GLN A 340 11.36 17.00 0.76
C GLN A 340 11.16 17.92 -0.47
N GLN A 341 12.06 18.87 -0.69
CA GLN A 341 11.95 19.88 -1.73
C GLN A 341 11.81 19.26 -3.14
N GLN A 342 12.59 18.22 -3.42
CA GLN A 342 12.50 17.50 -4.69
C GLN A 342 11.10 16.90 -4.95
N LYS A 343 10.41 16.41 -3.90
CA LYS A 343 9.05 15.88 -4.03
C LYS A 343 8.00 16.98 -4.28
N VAL A 344 8.25 18.16 -3.74
CA VAL A 344 7.44 19.38 -4.04
C VAL A 344 7.61 19.76 -5.52
N HIS A 345 8.84 19.81 -5.99
CA HIS A 345 9.14 20.13 -7.40
C HIS A 345 8.53 19.11 -8.36
N THR A 346 8.62 17.82 -8.03
CA THR A 346 8.02 16.74 -8.84
C THR A 346 6.52 16.92 -8.99
N LEU A 347 5.78 17.17 -7.89
CA LEU A 347 4.34 17.43 -7.94
C LEU A 347 4.02 18.65 -8.83
N LEU A 348 4.72 19.75 -8.62
CA LEU A 348 4.47 20.98 -9.39
C LEU A 348 4.80 20.82 -10.88
N HIS A 349 5.82 20.04 -11.20
CA HIS A 349 6.16 19.71 -12.58
C HIS A 349 5.07 18.85 -13.23
N GLU A 350 4.62 17.79 -12.54
CA GLU A 350 3.54 16.90 -13.01
C GLU A 350 2.25 17.68 -13.30
N VAL A 351 1.82 18.53 -12.37
CA VAL A 351 0.63 19.38 -12.56
C VAL A 351 0.79 20.31 -13.77
N ARG A 352 1.94 20.98 -13.90
CA ARG A 352 2.19 21.91 -15.02
C ARG A 352 2.27 21.18 -16.36
N ALA A 353 2.94 20.04 -16.43
CA ALA A 353 3.04 19.22 -17.63
C ALA A 353 1.66 18.73 -18.08
N TRP A 354 0.86 18.22 -17.15
CA TRP A 354 -0.50 17.78 -17.46
C TRP A 354 -1.38 18.93 -17.96
N LEU A 355 -1.37 20.09 -17.30
CA LEU A 355 -2.13 21.27 -17.74
C LEU A 355 -1.65 21.80 -19.11
N LYS A 356 -0.37 21.64 -19.45
CA LYS A 356 0.18 22.03 -20.74
C LYS A 356 -0.35 21.14 -21.88
N THR A 357 -0.45 19.83 -21.66
CA THR A 357 -0.92 18.87 -22.66
C THR A 357 -2.45 18.81 -22.76
N HIS A 358 -3.19 19.25 -21.71
CA HIS A 358 -4.65 19.19 -21.65
C HIS A 358 -5.31 20.57 -21.71
N GLN A 359 -5.01 21.36 -22.76
CA GLN A 359 -5.58 22.71 -22.93
C GLN A 359 -7.06 22.70 -23.34
N ALA A 360 -7.49 21.67 -24.10
CA ALA A 360 -8.83 21.57 -24.66
C ALA A 360 -9.88 20.99 -23.70
N VAL A 361 -9.46 20.37 -22.58
CA VAL A 361 -10.39 19.74 -21.64
C VAL A 361 -11.22 20.75 -20.85
N SER A 362 -12.40 20.36 -20.37
CA SER A 362 -13.22 21.23 -19.51
C SER A 362 -12.60 21.43 -18.13
N ALA A 363 -12.99 22.53 -17.45
CA ALA A 363 -12.57 22.78 -16.07
C ALA A 363 -12.98 21.67 -15.11
N GLU A 364 -14.08 20.99 -15.37
CA GLU A 364 -14.51 19.80 -14.63
C GLU A 364 -13.48 18.67 -14.70
N VAL A 365 -12.99 18.35 -15.90
CA VAL A 365 -11.97 17.31 -16.11
C VAL A 365 -10.68 17.68 -15.35
N VAL A 366 -10.28 18.96 -15.40
CA VAL A 366 -9.13 19.47 -14.63
C VAL A 366 -9.32 19.21 -13.13
N ILE A 367 -10.47 19.55 -12.57
CA ILE A 367 -10.77 19.37 -11.14
C ILE A 367 -10.79 17.88 -10.77
N ARG A 368 -11.44 17.06 -11.58
CA ARG A 368 -11.53 15.61 -11.34
C ARG A 368 -10.15 14.92 -11.38
N HIS A 369 -9.25 15.39 -12.23
CA HIS A 369 -7.88 14.89 -12.31
C HIS A 369 -7.02 15.36 -11.14
N LEU A 370 -7.05 16.67 -10.83
CA LEU A 370 -6.15 17.24 -9.83
C LEU A 370 -6.57 16.94 -8.38
N ASN A 371 -7.86 16.87 -8.06
CA ASN A 371 -8.31 16.65 -6.68
C ASN A 371 -7.75 15.36 -6.04
N PRO A 372 -7.80 14.17 -6.68
CA PRO A 372 -7.20 12.97 -6.12
C PRO A 372 -5.69 13.09 -5.92
N LEU A 373 -4.97 13.69 -6.88
CA LEU A 373 -3.54 13.90 -6.85
C LEU A 373 -3.14 14.81 -5.67
N LEU A 374 -3.75 16.00 -5.58
CA LEU A 374 -3.45 17.00 -4.55
C LEU A 374 -3.83 16.51 -3.15
N ARG A 375 -4.99 15.88 -3.03
CA ARG A 375 -5.44 15.30 -1.76
C ARG A 375 -4.51 14.17 -1.32
N GLY A 376 -4.14 13.27 -2.22
CA GLY A 376 -3.22 12.16 -1.93
C GLY A 376 -1.87 12.68 -1.44
N TRP A 377 -1.30 13.67 -2.13
CA TRP A 377 -0.04 14.29 -1.76
C TRP A 377 -0.11 14.98 -0.39
N ALA A 378 -1.12 15.80 -0.16
CA ALA A 378 -1.28 16.50 1.11
C ALA A 378 -1.56 15.54 2.28
N MET A 379 -2.35 14.49 2.08
CA MET A 379 -2.60 13.46 3.09
C MET A 379 -1.33 12.69 3.49
N TYR A 380 -0.39 12.51 2.54
CA TYR A 380 0.91 11.90 2.84
C TYR A 380 1.75 12.77 3.77
N TYR A 381 1.74 14.09 3.59
CA TYR A 381 2.60 15.03 4.31
C TYR A 381 1.94 15.74 5.51
N ARG A 382 0.63 15.60 5.71
CA ARG A 382 -0.11 16.36 6.74
C ARG A 382 0.25 16.04 8.19
N HIS A 383 1.08 15.03 8.44
CA HIS A 383 1.45 14.62 9.80
C HIS A 383 2.75 15.27 10.30
N VAL A 384 3.42 16.06 9.47
CA VAL A 384 4.66 16.78 9.77
C VAL A 384 4.47 18.30 9.64
N VAL A 385 5.56 19.07 9.74
CA VAL A 385 5.55 20.54 9.58
C VAL A 385 5.41 20.89 8.09
N SER A 386 4.19 20.89 7.58
CA SER A 386 3.92 21.04 6.13
C SER A 386 3.04 22.24 5.76
N LYS A 387 2.53 23.01 6.72
CA LYS A 387 1.54 24.06 6.45
C LYS A 387 2.07 25.14 5.51
N GLU A 388 3.27 25.61 5.72
CA GLU A 388 3.93 26.59 4.85
C GLU A 388 4.17 26.02 3.43
N THR A 389 4.63 24.78 3.36
CA THR A 389 4.80 24.06 2.08
C THR A 389 3.47 23.92 1.35
N PHE A 390 2.39 23.62 2.07
CA PHE A 390 1.04 23.54 1.50
C PHE A 390 0.59 24.87 0.89
N GLN A 391 0.86 26.01 1.57
CA GLN A 391 0.55 27.34 1.05
C GLN A 391 1.37 27.67 -0.20
N LYS A 392 2.67 27.36 -0.21
CA LYS A 392 3.55 27.55 -1.37
C LYS A 392 3.08 26.73 -2.57
N VAL A 393 2.81 25.45 -2.37
CA VAL A 393 2.32 24.53 -3.43
C VAL A 393 0.99 25.02 -4.00
N ASP A 394 0.05 25.37 -3.14
CA ASP A 394 -1.28 25.86 -3.53
C ASP A 394 -1.19 27.16 -4.38
N SER A 395 -0.31 28.08 -4.01
CA SER A 395 -0.04 29.30 -4.77
C SER A 395 0.53 29.00 -6.17
N HIS A 396 1.45 28.04 -6.27
CA HIS A 396 2.00 27.62 -7.56
C HIS A 396 0.95 26.95 -8.46
N ILE A 397 0.08 26.13 -7.88
CA ILE A 397 -1.03 25.47 -8.60
C ILE A 397 -2.02 26.51 -9.09
N TRP A 398 -2.38 27.50 -8.25
CA TRP A 398 -3.25 28.60 -8.65
C TRP A 398 -2.68 29.35 -9.87
N ARG A 399 -1.38 29.68 -9.87
CA ARG A 399 -0.71 30.34 -11.02
C ARG A 399 -0.75 29.46 -12.28
N ALA A 400 -0.53 28.15 -12.14
CA ALA A 400 -0.59 27.21 -13.27
C ALA A 400 -1.99 27.16 -13.89
N LEU A 401 -3.04 27.12 -13.06
CA LEU A 401 -4.44 27.16 -13.50
C LEU A 401 -4.82 28.49 -14.12
N TRP A 402 -4.30 29.62 -13.58
CA TRP A 402 -4.49 30.93 -14.17
C TRP A 402 -3.89 30.98 -15.58
N HIS A 403 -2.68 30.48 -15.78
CA HIS A 403 -2.06 30.40 -17.10
C HIS A 403 -2.82 29.47 -18.05
N TRP A 404 -3.31 28.33 -17.56
CA TRP A 404 -4.16 27.43 -18.34
C TRP A 404 -5.45 28.14 -18.81
N ALA A 405 -6.14 28.83 -17.94
CA ALA A 405 -7.36 29.57 -18.27
C ALA A 405 -7.12 30.72 -19.26
N LYS A 406 -6.01 31.46 -19.11
CA LYS A 406 -5.60 32.52 -20.06
C LYS A 406 -5.31 31.98 -21.46
N ARG A 407 -4.59 30.88 -21.58
CA ARG A 407 -4.29 30.23 -22.88
C ARG A 407 -5.56 29.75 -23.58
N ARG A 408 -6.53 29.31 -22.82
CA ARG A 408 -7.82 28.83 -23.34
C ARG A 408 -8.68 29.99 -23.90
N HIS A 409 -8.52 31.19 -23.36
CA HIS A 409 -9.29 32.39 -23.75
C HIS A 409 -8.41 33.58 -24.00
N PRO A 410 -7.56 33.55 -25.06
CA PRO A 410 -6.56 34.59 -25.29
C PRO A 410 -7.19 35.99 -25.57
N LYS A 411 -8.38 36.01 -26.18
CA LYS A 411 -9.11 37.24 -26.53
C LYS A 411 -10.03 37.77 -25.41
N LYS A 412 -10.13 37.08 -24.25
CA LYS A 412 -11.01 37.53 -23.15
C LYS A 412 -10.23 38.33 -22.10
N PRO A 413 -10.82 39.41 -21.52
CA PRO A 413 -10.17 40.18 -20.47
C PRO A 413 -9.98 39.36 -19.19
N LYS A 414 -8.95 39.71 -18.41
CA LYS A 414 -8.58 39.00 -17.16
C LYS A 414 -9.76 38.88 -16.19
N ARG A 415 -10.60 39.94 -16.07
CA ARG A 415 -11.78 39.95 -15.18
C ARG A 415 -12.82 38.90 -15.59
N TRP A 416 -13.04 38.68 -16.90
CA TRP A 416 -13.94 37.66 -17.41
C TRP A 416 -13.42 36.25 -17.09
N ILE A 417 -12.10 36.01 -17.33
CA ILE A 417 -11.46 34.71 -17.04
C ILE A 417 -11.57 34.41 -15.55
N TYR A 418 -11.31 35.41 -14.68
CA TYR A 418 -11.42 35.23 -13.23
C TYR A 418 -12.85 34.83 -12.84
N ARG A 419 -13.88 35.58 -13.27
CA ARG A 419 -15.29 35.28 -12.97
C ARG A 419 -15.73 33.90 -13.49
N ARG A 420 -15.16 33.45 -14.61
CA ARG A 420 -15.52 32.19 -15.25
C ARG A 420 -14.96 30.96 -14.52
N TYR A 421 -13.78 31.07 -13.93
CA TYR A 421 -13.03 29.93 -13.42
C TYR A 421 -12.68 30.01 -11.93
N PHE A 422 -12.82 31.17 -11.30
CA PHE A 422 -12.40 31.38 -9.91
C PHE A 422 -13.53 32.06 -9.12
N GLU A 423 -13.72 31.56 -7.88
CA GLU A 423 -14.60 32.18 -6.88
C GLU A 423 -13.82 32.50 -5.62
N SER A 424 -14.23 33.52 -4.88
CA SER A 424 -13.64 33.89 -3.59
C SER A 424 -13.99 32.85 -2.54
N GLY A 425 -13.01 32.45 -1.70
CA GLY A 425 -13.18 31.48 -0.63
C GLY A 425 -12.27 31.78 0.55
N LYS A 426 -12.43 31.01 1.63
CA LYS A 426 -11.67 31.18 2.88
C LYS A 426 -10.14 31.18 2.71
N TYR A 427 -9.63 30.45 1.74
CA TYR A 427 -8.20 30.33 1.46
C TYR A 427 -7.77 31.07 0.18
N GLY A 428 -8.54 32.09 -0.24
CA GLY A 428 -8.33 32.85 -1.48
C GLY A 428 -9.15 32.30 -2.66
N ALA A 429 -8.81 32.78 -3.87
CA ALA A 429 -9.55 32.39 -5.07
C ALA A 429 -9.44 30.89 -5.39
N THR A 430 -10.56 30.21 -5.42
CA THR A 430 -10.69 28.77 -5.64
C THR A 430 -11.14 28.51 -7.07
N PHE A 431 -10.42 27.62 -7.78
CA PHE A 431 -10.80 27.19 -9.12
C PHE A 431 -12.05 26.31 -9.07
N TYR A 432 -13.05 26.59 -9.92
CA TYR A 432 -14.30 25.86 -9.95
C TYR A 432 -14.81 25.60 -11.38
N ALA A 433 -15.73 24.67 -11.49
CA ALA A 433 -16.53 24.41 -12.68
C ALA A 433 -18.00 24.28 -12.31
N GLU A 434 -18.89 24.84 -13.13
CA GLU A 434 -20.31 24.60 -13.04
C GLU A 434 -20.65 23.31 -13.80
N ASN A 435 -21.43 22.48 -13.18
CA ASN A 435 -21.96 21.23 -13.73
C ASN A 435 -23.43 21.08 -13.34
N GLN A 436 -24.09 20.09 -13.90
CA GLN A 436 -25.42 19.68 -13.49
C GLN A 436 -25.36 18.27 -12.91
N ASP A 437 -26.08 18.04 -11.84
CA ASP A 437 -26.29 16.69 -11.33
C ASP A 437 -27.25 15.91 -12.25
N ARG A 438 -27.47 14.64 -11.95
CA ARG A 438 -28.36 13.76 -12.72
C ARG A 438 -29.84 14.24 -12.77
N ARG A 439 -30.20 15.18 -11.89
CA ARG A 439 -31.56 15.79 -11.79
C ARG A 439 -31.57 17.17 -12.46
N GLY A 440 -30.52 17.57 -13.19
CA GLY A 440 -30.44 18.88 -13.84
C GLY A 440 -30.12 20.05 -12.89
N LYS A 441 -29.94 19.81 -11.59
CA LYS A 441 -29.60 20.85 -10.62
C LYS A 441 -28.17 21.32 -10.82
N LYS A 442 -27.95 22.61 -10.93
CA LYS A 442 -26.62 23.22 -11.03
C LYS A 442 -25.80 22.93 -9.76
N ILE A 443 -24.67 22.30 -9.93
CA ILE A 443 -23.67 22.06 -8.88
C ILE A 443 -22.36 22.71 -9.25
N ARG A 444 -21.59 23.15 -8.22
CA ARG A 444 -20.22 23.67 -8.41
C ARG A 444 -19.22 22.64 -7.92
N LEU A 445 -18.42 22.13 -8.86
CA LEU A 445 -17.22 21.37 -8.55
C LEU A 445 -16.09 22.31 -8.21
N ARG A 446 -15.38 22.07 -7.12
CA ARG A 446 -14.28 22.91 -6.64
C ARG A 446 -12.98 22.13 -6.60
N LEU A 447 -11.89 22.82 -6.92
CA LEU A 447 -10.56 22.28 -6.66
C LEU A 447 -10.29 22.31 -5.15
N ASP A 448 -9.79 21.19 -4.62
CA ASP A 448 -9.39 21.11 -3.22
C ASP A 448 -8.23 22.06 -2.92
N ARG A 449 -8.40 22.88 -1.88
CA ARG A 449 -7.34 23.77 -1.41
C ARG A 449 -6.46 23.02 -0.42
N ILE A 450 -5.20 22.77 -0.80
CA ILE A 450 -4.23 22.05 0.05
C ILE A 450 -4.09 22.69 1.45
N PRO A 451 -4.04 24.05 1.61
CA PRO A 451 -4.01 24.67 2.93
C PRO A 451 -5.23 24.41 3.81
N ALA A 452 -6.35 23.96 3.25
CA ALA A 452 -7.54 23.59 4.02
C ALA A 452 -7.37 22.23 4.76
N ILE A 453 -6.44 21.40 4.30
CA ILE A 453 -6.17 20.08 4.91
C ILE A 453 -5.51 20.29 6.28
N PRO A 454 -6.12 19.79 7.37
CA PRO A 454 -5.58 19.97 8.70
C PRO A 454 -4.30 19.14 8.91
N ILE A 455 -3.37 19.71 9.67
CA ILE A 455 -2.22 18.96 10.17
C ILE A 455 -2.70 18.02 11.29
N VAL A 456 -2.39 16.73 11.14
CA VAL A 456 -2.79 15.68 12.10
C VAL A 456 -1.57 14.83 12.43
N ARG A 457 -1.06 14.95 13.64
CA ARG A 457 0.10 14.17 14.10
C ARG A 457 -0.15 12.67 13.97
N HIS A 458 0.84 11.96 13.49
CA HIS A 458 0.76 10.50 13.41
C HIS A 458 0.95 9.89 14.80
N ILE A 459 0.16 8.89 15.11
CA ILE A 459 0.33 8.08 16.33
C ILE A 459 1.06 6.81 15.90
N LYS A 460 2.32 6.67 16.26
CA LYS A 460 3.14 5.50 15.96
C LYS A 460 2.51 4.21 16.50
N VAL A 461 2.70 3.11 15.79
CA VAL A 461 2.31 1.78 16.27
C VAL A 461 3.11 1.43 17.53
N LYS A 462 2.42 0.96 18.57
CA LYS A 462 3.01 0.63 19.87
C LYS A 462 3.96 -0.56 19.75
N GLY A 463 5.24 -0.35 19.99
CA GLY A 463 6.25 -1.44 20.06
C GLY A 463 6.11 -2.47 18.93
N ASN A 464 6.15 -3.75 19.30
CA ASN A 464 6.01 -4.89 18.37
C ASN A 464 4.53 -5.25 18.06
N ALA A 465 3.57 -4.35 18.34
CA ALA A 465 2.16 -4.62 18.08
C ALA A 465 1.90 -5.06 16.64
N SER A 466 1.18 -6.16 16.49
CA SER A 466 0.74 -6.72 15.21
C SER A 466 -0.79 -6.89 15.20
N PRO A 467 -1.47 -6.70 14.05
CA PRO A 467 -2.89 -7.05 13.91
C PRO A 467 -3.18 -8.54 14.12
N ASP A 468 -2.17 -9.40 14.03
CA ASP A 468 -2.26 -10.83 14.29
C ASP A 468 -2.08 -11.19 15.78
N ASP A 469 -1.80 -10.20 16.66
CA ASP A 469 -1.75 -10.42 18.10
C ASP A 469 -3.17 -10.47 18.69
N PRO A 470 -3.60 -11.63 19.24
CA PRO A 470 -4.93 -11.76 19.81
C PRO A 470 -5.15 -10.86 21.05
N SER A 471 -4.11 -10.53 21.82
CA SER A 471 -4.19 -9.68 23.00
C SER A 471 -4.41 -8.20 22.65
N LEU A 472 -4.08 -7.79 21.41
CA LEU A 472 -4.13 -6.40 20.95
C LEU A 472 -5.31 -6.09 20.01
N GLN A 473 -6.34 -6.93 19.96
CA GLN A 473 -7.50 -6.72 19.07
C GLN A 473 -8.26 -5.43 19.40
N ALA A 474 -8.41 -5.10 20.69
CA ALA A 474 -9.03 -3.85 21.15
C ALA A 474 -8.19 -2.63 20.70
N TYR A 475 -6.86 -2.67 20.89
CA TYR A 475 -5.94 -1.63 20.43
C TYR A 475 -6.07 -1.39 18.93
N TRP A 476 -6.07 -2.44 18.10
CA TRP A 476 -6.17 -2.31 16.65
C TRP A 476 -7.55 -1.81 16.20
N ARG A 477 -8.61 -2.19 16.89
CA ARG A 477 -9.96 -1.64 16.67
C ARG A 477 -9.98 -0.14 16.90
N THR A 478 -9.50 0.31 18.06
CA THR A 478 -9.43 1.74 18.42
C THR A 478 -8.55 2.51 17.42
N ARG A 479 -7.37 1.97 17.06
CA ARG A 479 -6.48 2.61 16.09
C ARG A 479 -7.15 2.76 14.71
N ARG A 480 -7.82 1.74 14.19
CA ARG A 480 -8.56 1.82 12.91
C ARG A 480 -9.66 2.88 12.96
N LEU A 481 -10.41 2.94 14.06
CA LEU A 481 -11.44 3.97 14.27
C LEU A 481 -10.84 5.37 14.25
N THR A 482 -9.75 5.61 14.98
CA THR A 482 -9.07 6.90 15.02
C THR A 482 -8.55 7.33 13.66
N LEU A 483 -7.86 6.43 12.95
CA LEU A 483 -7.36 6.71 11.59
C LEU A 483 -8.50 6.94 10.59
N GLY A 484 -9.60 6.19 10.71
CA GLY A 484 -10.80 6.36 9.88
C GLY A 484 -11.45 7.73 10.09
N ARG A 485 -11.64 8.14 11.34
CA ARG A 485 -12.21 9.45 11.71
C ARG A 485 -11.45 10.63 11.09
N HIS A 486 -10.16 10.51 10.89
CA HIS A 486 -9.33 11.55 10.27
C HIS A 486 -9.41 11.59 8.73
N ARG A 487 -10.08 10.62 8.08
CA ARG A 487 -10.22 10.58 6.61
C ARG A 487 -11.42 11.38 6.10
N LEU A 488 -12.46 11.53 6.90
CA LEU A 488 -13.69 12.24 6.56
C LEU A 488 -13.82 13.50 7.42
N ALA A 489 -14.46 14.53 6.89
CA ALA A 489 -14.74 15.74 7.65
C ALA A 489 -15.73 15.42 8.78
N LYS A 490 -15.35 15.68 10.03
CA LYS A 490 -16.21 15.48 11.20
C LYS A 490 -17.50 16.29 11.04
N GLY A 491 -18.64 15.65 11.32
CA GLY A 491 -19.98 16.26 11.17
C GLY A 491 -20.53 16.22 9.76
N SER A 492 -19.79 15.73 8.74
CA SER A 492 -20.36 15.53 7.41
C SER A 492 -21.29 14.30 7.36
N THR A 493 -22.24 14.29 6.41
CA THR A 493 -23.09 13.13 6.14
C THR A 493 -22.27 11.85 5.96
N LEU A 494 -21.19 11.93 5.19
CA LEU A 494 -20.28 10.80 4.91
C LEU A 494 -19.59 10.27 6.19
N TYR A 495 -19.22 11.16 7.10
CA TYR A 495 -18.69 10.80 8.41
C TYR A 495 -19.73 10.07 9.24
N GLY A 496 -20.95 10.61 9.29
CA GLY A 496 -22.03 10.01 10.06
C GLY A 496 -22.44 8.62 9.56
N ILE A 497 -22.42 8.37 8.23
CA ILE A 497 -22.63 7.05 7.65
C ILE A 497 -21.55 6.07 8.12
N ALA A 498 -20.28 6.44 8.00
CA ALA A 498 -19.16 5.59 8.45
C ALA A 498 -19.21 5.30 9.95
N GLU A 499 -19.60 6.29 10.77
CA GLU A 499 -19.75 6.15 12.20
C GLU A 499 -20.86 5.19 12.60
N ALA A 500 -22.03 5.28 11.94
CA ALA A 500 -23.15 4.35 12.14
C ALA A 500 -22.78 2.90 11.79
N GLN A 501 -21.91 2.71 10.78
CA GLN A 501 -21.34 1.41 10.40
C GLN A 501 -20.18 0.96 11.29
N ARG A 502 -19.87 1.70 12.36
CA ARG A 502 -18.71 1.42 13.23
C ARG A 502 -17.40 1.32 12.44
N TRP A 503 -17.28 2.07 11.34
CA TRP A 503 -16.11 2.11 10.44
C TRP A 503 -15.76 0.75 9.81
N GLN A 504 -16.75 -0.12 9.63
CA GLN A 504 -16.60 -1.45 9.02
C GLN A 504 -17.50 -1.58 7.77
N CYS A 505 -17.00 -2.31 6.79
CA CYS A 505 -17.81 -2.73 5.66
C CYS A 505 -18.80 -3.80 6.14
N PRO A 506 -20.13 -3.63 5.97
CA PRO A 506 -21.11 -4.57 6.48
C PRO A 506 -21.04 -5.95 5.80
N ASP A 507 -20.57 -6.03 4.55
CA ASP A 507 -20.50 -7.29 3.81
C ASP A 507 -19.34 -8.18 4.26
N CYS A 508 -18.11 -7.65 4.33
CA CYS A 508 -16.94 -8.46 4.71
C CYS A 508 -16.49 -8.29 6.16
N GLY A 509 -17.03 -7.32 6.91
CA GLY A 509 -16.68 -7.04 8.30
C GLY A 509 -15.32 -6.39 8.51
N GLN A 510 -14.55 -6.15 7.44
CA GLN A 510 -13.24 -5.49 7.52
C GLN A 510 -13.39 -3.97 7.70
N ALA A 511 -12.31 -3.31 8.18
CA ALA A 511 -12.32 -1.87 8.36
C ALA A 511 -12.48 -1.15 7.00
N LEU A 512 -13.37 -0.15 6.91
CA LEU A 512 -13.64 0.60 5.68
C LEU A 512 -12.38 1.21 5.06
N PHE A 513 -11.45 1.68 5.88
CA PHE A 513 -10.24 2.36 5.42
C PHE A 513 -8.98 1.52 5.68
N ASP A 514 -8.98 0.28 5.24
CA ASP A 514 -7.87 -0.67 5.32
C ASP A 514 -6.88 -0.57 4.15
N GLY A 515 -7.09 0.39 3.24
CA GLY A 515 -6.31 0.61 2.01
C GLY A 515 -7.04 0.17 0.75
N GLN A 516 -8.20 -0.47 0.86
CA GLN A 516 -9.07 -0.76 -0.27
C GLN A 516 -9.85 0.49 -0.70
N GLU A 517 -10.25 0.53 -1.96
CA GLU A 517 -11.16 1.54 -2.48
C GLU A 517 -12.55 1.34 -1.86
N VAL A 518 -13.21 2.45 -1.47
CA VAL A 518 -14.55 2.43 -0.89
C VAL A 518 -15.53 3.21 -1.75
N HIS A 519 -16.74 2.68 -1.88
CA HIS A 519 -17.85 3.30 -2.61
C HIS A 519 -19.01 3.57 -1.68
N LEU A 520 -19.72 4.65 -1.95
CA LEU A 520 -21.00 4.93 -1.33
C LEU A 520 -22.09 4.18 -2.12
N HIS A 521 -22.89 3.38 -1.45
CA HIS A 521 -23.94 2.54 -2.00
C HIS A 521 -25.31 3.03 -1.53
N HIS A 522 -26.27 3.10 -2.43
CA HIS A 522 -27.67 3.34 -2.09
C HIS A 522 -28.35 2.01 -1.76
N LEU A 523 -28.97 1.90 -0.59
CA LEU A 523 -29.73 0.71 -0.19
C LEU A 523 -30.95 0.52 -1.10
N ILE A 524 -31.66 1.60 -1.35
CA ILE A 524 -32.71 1.70 -2.37
C ILE A 524 -32.11 2.49 -3.53
N PRO A 525 -32.01 1.92 -4.73
CA PRO A 525 -31.43 2.61 -5.89
C PRO A 525 -32.20 3.90 -6.24
N VAL A 526 -31.48 4.92 -6.70
CA VAL A 526 -32.05 6.23 -7.03
C VAL A 526 -33.11 6.11 -8.15
N HIS A 527 -32.95 5.20 -9.11
CA HIS A 527 -33.90 4.96 -10.19
C HIS A 527 -35.22 4.31 -9.72
N THR A 528 -35.23 3.69 -8.53
CA THR A 528 -36.42 3.14 -7.89
C THR A 528 -36.99 4.05 -6.78
N GLY A 529 -36.60 5.33 -6.75
CA GLY A 529 -37.07 6.32 -5.78
C GLY A 529 -36.22 6.49 -4.53
N GLY A 530 -35.06 5.84 -4.45
CA GLY A 530 -34.16 6.00 -3.32
C GLY A 530 -33.59 7.42 -3.17
N SER A 531 -33.47 7.90 -1.94
CA SER A 531 -32.98 9.23 -1.59
C SER A 531 -31.47 9.24 -1.37
N ASP A 532 -30.87 10.44 -1.45
CA ASP A 532 -29.46 10.67 -1.05
C ASP A 532 -29.31 10.97 0.46
N THR A 533 -30.30 10.56 1.28
CA THR A 533 -30.26 10.75 2.73
C THR A 533 -29.34 9.73 3.39
N ARG A 534 -28.90 10.04 4.60
CA ARG A 534 -27.99 9.21 5.38
C ARG A 534 -28.50 7.77 5.58
N GLU A 535 -29.77 7.62 5.74
CA GLU A 535 -30.47 6.35 6.02
C GLU A 535 -30.43 5.41 4.83
N ASN A 536 -30.42 5.97 3.61
CA ASN A 536 -30.36 5.22 2.36
C ASN A 536 -28.93 5.01 1.82
N LEU A 537 -27.91 5.48 2.55
CA LEU A 537 -26.51 5.44 2.09
C LEU A 537 -25.65 4.53 2.98
N GLN A 538 -24.78 3.76 2.35
CA GLN A 538 -23.88 2.84 3.03
C GLN A 538 -22.49 2.84 2.39
N TRP A 539 -21.43 2.82 3.19
CA TRP A 539 -20.07 2.62 2.71
C TRP A 539 -19.76 1.14 2.50
N LEU A 540 -19.28 0.78 1.34
CA LEU A 540 -18.80 -0.57 1.01
C LEU A 540 -17.42 -0.51 0.39
N HIS A 541 -16.60 -1.55 0.55
CA HIS A 541 -15.44 -1.72 -0.32
C HIS A 541 -15.88 -1.90 -1.77
N ALA A 542 -15.13 -1.40 -2.73
CA ALA A 542 -15.47 -1.46 -4.14
C ALA A 542 -15.74 -2.90 -4.64
N ALA A 543 -15.02 -3.89 -4.09
CA ALA A 543 -15.26 -5.29 -4.41
C ALA A 543 -16.60 -5.81 -3.85
N CYS A 544 -16.93 -5.47 -2.60
CA CYS A 544 -18.21 -5.81 -1.96
C CYS A 544 -19.37 -5.13 -2.67
N HIS A 545 -19.23 -3.85 -3.03
CA HIS A 545 -20.22 -3.08 -3.77
C HIS A 545 -20.57 -3.73 -5.12
N ARG A 546 -19.55 -4.13 -5.90
CA ARG A 546 -19.79 -4.84 -7.17
C ARG A 546 -20.47 -6.19 -7.00
N GLN A 547 -20.17 -6.91 -5.93
CA GLN A 547 -20.81 -8.21 -5.65
C GLN A 547 -22.29 -8.03 -5.31
N ARG A 548 -22.64 -7.05 -4.46
CA ARG A 548 -24.01 -6.77 -4.05
C ARG A 548 -24.89 -6.41 -5.25
N HIS A 549 -24.40 -5.58 -6.19
CA HIS A 549 -25.14 -5.26 -7.40
C HIS A 549 -25.44 -6.47 -8.30
N ARG A 550 -24.58 -7.47 -8.31
CA ARG A 550 -24.79 -8.70 -9.09
C ARG A 550 -25.76 -9.68 -8.43
N GLN A 551 -25.80 -9.70 -7.10
CA GLN A 551 -26.80 -10.49 -6.35
C GLN A 551 -28.21 -9.92 -6.55
N GLY A 552 -28.38 -8.59 -6.60
CA GLY A 552 -29.64 -7.92 -6.88
C GLY A 552 -30.21 -8.18 -8.29
N VAL A 553 -29.33 -8.35 -9.29
CA VAL A 553 -29.75 -8.67 -10.67
C VAL A 553 -30.25 -10.11 -10.79
N THR A 554 -29.72 -11.06 -10.02
CA THR A 554 -30.17 -12.47 -10.05
C THR A 554 -31.50 -12.67 -9.35
N THR A 555 -31.85 -11.84 -8.34
CA THR A 555 -33.15 -11.92 -7.66
C THR A 555 -34.30 -11.29 -8.47
N SER A 556 -34.02 -10.39 -9.42
CA SER A 556 -35.04 -9.78 -10.29
C SER A 556 -35.34 -10.56 -11.58
N GLN A 557 -34.55 -11.63 -11.87
CA GLN A 557 -34.81 -12.53 -13.00
C GLN A 557 -35.55 -13.83 -12.60
N SER A 558 -35.77 -14.04 -11.31
CA SER A 558 -36.46 -15.22 -10.77
C SER A 558 -37.77 -14.88 -10.04
N ALA A 559 -38.38 -13.71 -10.35
CA ALA A 559 -39.72 -13.31 -9.89
C ALA A 559 -40.65 -13.11 -11.07
#